data_130230a364001327e2e55567230ef4ab
#
_entry.id   130230a364001327e2e55567230ef4ab
#
_cell.length_a   1.000
_cell.length_b   1.000
_cell.length_c   1.000
_cell.angle_alpha   90.00
_cell.angle_beta   90.00
_cell.angle_gamma   90.00
#
_symmetry.space_group_name_H-M   'P 1'
#
loop_
_entity.id
_entity.type
_entity.pdbx_description
1 polymer ?
#
loop_
_entity_poly.entity_id
_entity_poly.type
_entity_poly.pdbx_seq_one_letter_code
_entity_poly.pdbx_strand_id
1 'polypeptide(L)'
;MPANVAKGRTFTESARRAQIVAAAIAVINEHGYAAASFTRIAKQAGLSSTGMISYHFANKDDLIGEVLSEATTVAYNYISPRMEAATGYRAKLRARLESNIELVRAHPGHVRALMEIAQNAPKTPEFVDQRFGLFSGHLRAGQEAGEFGRFNPDAMAVAIIGAVDAMVIGLVHFPEVDAAEYGRELADTFDRATRPS
;
A
#
# COMPACT_ATOMS: atom_id res chain seq x y z
N MET A 1 -15.15 31.91 22.87
CA MET A 1 -14.56 31.62 21.56
C MET A 1 -15.22 30.35 21.04
N PRO A 2 -16.08 30.40 20.01
CA PRO A 2 -16.69 29.18 19.46
C PRO A 2 -15.65 28.37 18.68
N ALA A 3 -15.60 27.08 18.97
CA ALA A 3 -14.78 26.10 18.27
C ALA A 3 -15.19 26.03 16.80
N ASN A 4 -14.21 26.18 15.92
CA ASN A 4 -14.34 26.03 14.48
C ASN A 4 -14.63 24.54 14.16
N VAL A 5 -15.90 24.19 14.03
CA VAL A 5 -16.33 22.88 13.54
C VAL A 5 -15.93 22.81 12.08
N ALA A 6 -14.95 21.97 11.77
CA ALA A 6 -14.55 21.67 10.39
C ALA A 6 -15.81 21.26 9.61
N LYS A 7 -16.25 22.12 8.68
CA LYS A 7 -17.36 21.83 7.77
C LYS A 7 -17.04 20.55 6.99
N GLY A 8 -17.77 19.48 7.24
CA GLY A 8 -17.66 18.24 6.48
C GLY A 8 -17.83 18.55 4.98
N ARG A 9 -16.95 17.95 4.15
CA ARG A 9 -17.04 18.10 2.68
C ARG A 9 -18.41 17.64 2.20
N THR A 10 -18.97 18.37 1.22
CA THR A 10 -20.22 17.95 0.60
C THR A 10 -20.02 16.65 -0.19
N PHE A 11 -21.09 15.89 -0.43
CA PHE A 11 -21.05 14.67 -1.24
C PHE A 11 -20.42 14.92 -2.63
N THR A 12 -20.77 16.02 -3.26
CA THR A 12 -20.24 16.43 -4.58
C THR A 12 -18.75 16.73 -4.54
N GLU A 13 -18.25 17.36 -3.47
CA GLU A 13 -16.82 17.63 -3.28
C GLU A 13 -16.03 16.35 -3.08
N SER A 14 -16.55 15.42 -2.27
CA SER A 14 -15.92 14.10 -2.05
C SER A 14 -15.88 13.28 -3.33
N ALA A 15 -16.97 13.23 -4.09
CA ALA A 15 -17.03 12.52 -5.38
C ALA A 15 -16.05 13.11 -6.41
N ARG A 16 -15.92 14.45 -6.46
CA ARG A 16 -14.97 15.11 -7.37
C ARG A 16 -13.52 14.84 -6.98
N ARG A 17 -13.23 14.85 -5.70
CA ARG A 17 -11.91 14.53 -5.18
C ARG A 17 -11.51 13.08 -5.53
N ALA A 18 -12.41 12.12 -5.32
CA ALA A 18 -12.21 10.73 -5.71
C ALA A 18 -12.00 10.55 -7.23
N GLN A 19 -12.73 11.28 -8.07
CA GLN A 19 -12.54 11.29 -9.53
C GLN A 19 -11.13 11.76 -9.91
N ILE A 20 -10.62 12.81 -9.27
CA ILE A 20 -9.28 13.36 -9.53
C ILE A 20 -8.20 12.34 -9.08
N VAL A 21 -8.38 11.72 -7.92
CA VAL A 21 -7.46 10.68 -7.41
C VAL A 21 -7.42 9.47 -8.34
N ALA A 22 -8.57 8.98 -8.78
CA ALA A 22 -8.64 7.86 -9.74
C ALA A 22 -7.95 8.20 -11.07
N ALA A 23 -8.13 9.43 -11.58
CA ALA A 23 -7.44 9.90 -12.78
C ALA A 23 -5.92 10.02 -12.57
N ALA A 24 -5.47 10.44 -11.38
CA ALA A 24 -4.05 10.49 -11.04
C ALA A 24 -3.43 9.10 -11.01
N ILE A 25 -4.10 8.11 -10.40
CA ILE A 25 -3.70 6.70 -10.43
C ILE A 25 -3.57 6.20 -11.87
N ALA A 26 -4.56 6.47 -12.73
CA ALA A 26 -4.51 6.07 -14.13
C ALA A 26 -3.32 6.69 -14.88
N VAL A 27 -3.06 7.99 -14.70
CA VAL A 27 -1.91 8.68 -15.29
C VAL A 27 -0.59 8.11 -14.81
N ILE A 28 -0.45 7.84 -13.52
CA ILE A 28 0.77 7.23 -12.94
C ILE A 28 0.99 5.84 -13.53
N ASN A 29 -0.05 5.03 -13.66
CA ASN A 29 0.03 3.68 -14.22
C ASN A 29 0.44 3.65 -15.69
N GLU A 30 -0.07 4.60 -16.48
CA GLU A 30 0.15 4.63 -17.92
C GLU A 30 1.44 5.33 -18.30
N HIS A 31 1.82 6.36 -17.55
CA HIS A 31 2.89 7.28 -17.94
C HIS A 31 4.00 7.49 -16.89
N GLY A 32 3.89 6.83 -15.73
CA GLY A 32 4.80 6.96 -14.60
C GLY A 32 4.56 8.20 -13.73
N TYR A 33 5.17 8.20 -12.55
CA TYR A 33 5.04 9.25 -11.52
C TYR A 33 5.41 10.65 -12.03
N ALA A 34 6.50 10.78 -12.82
CA ALA A 34 6.98 12.07 -13.34
C ALA A 34 5.95 12.74 -14.23
N ALA A 35 5.15 11.98 -14.96
CA ALA A 35 4.13 12.46 -15.86
C ALA A 35 2.84 12.93 -15.17
N ALA A 36 2.66 12.70 -13.88
CA ALA A 36 1.47 13.08 -13.10
C ALA A 36 1.45 14.61 -12.86
N SER A 37 1.15 15.37 -13.92
CA SER A 37 0.90 16.81 -13.86
C SER A 37 -0.59 17.11 -13.79
N PHE A 38 -0.97 18.24 -13.17
CA PHE A 38 -2.38 18.68 -13.11
C PHE A 38 -3.03 18.77 -14.48
N THR A 39 -2.29 19.19 -15.51
CA THR A 39 -2.79 19.27 -16.89
C THR A 39 -3.16 17.87 -17.43
N ARG A 40 -2.29 16.89 -17.25
CA ARG A 40 -2.56 15.52 -17.71
C ARG A 40 -3.67 14.84 -16.91
N ILE A 41 -3.67 15.04 -15.60
CA ILE A 41 -4.70 14.51 -14.71
C ILE A 41 -6.07 15.14 -15.01
N ALA A 42 -6.14 16.45 -15.27
CA ALA A 42 -7.38 17.10 -15.67
C ALA A 42 -7.95 16.51 -16.98
N LYS A 43 -7.08 16.29 -17.98
CA LYS A 43 -7.46 15.63 -19.24
C LYS A 43 -7.98 14.23 -18.99
N GLN A 44 -7.30 13.43 -18.19
CA GLN A 44 -7.70 12.06 -17.82
C GLN A 44 -9.01 12.03 -17.05
N ALA A 45 -9.23 13.01 -16.17
CA ALA A 45 -10.47 13.14 -15.39
C ALA A 45 -11.65 13.73 -16.19
N GLY A 46 -11.47 14.11 -17.45
CA GLY A 46 -12.50 14.78 -18.25
C GLY A 46 -12.85 16.19 -17.74
N LEU A 47 -11.92 16.86 -17.09
CA LEU A 47 -12.12 18.21 -16.56
C LEU A 47 -11.74 19.26 -17.62
N SER A 48 -12.53 20.35 -17.69
CA SER A 48 -12.31 21.44 -18.66
C SER A 48 -11.05 22.28 -18.35
N SER A 49 -10.56 22.26 -17.11
CA SER A 49 -9.36 22.99 -16.70
C SER A 49 -8.70 22.41 -15.46
N THR A 50 -7.45 22.80 -15.19
CA THR A 50 -6.72 22.46 -13.95
C THR A 50 -7.24 23.18 -12.72
N GLY A 51 -8.04 24.26 -12.89
CA GLY A 51 -8.59 25.03 -11.77
C GLY A 51 -9.41 24.19 -10.80
N MET A 52 -10.12 23.18 -11.30
CA MET A 52 -10.86 22.25 -10.44
C MET A 52 -9.92 21.39 -9.58
N ILE A 53 -8.76 20.98 -10.10
CA ILE A 53 -7.78 20.24 -9.29
C ILE A 53 -7.17 21.17 -8.25
N SER A 54 -6.78 22.39 -8.62
CA SER A 54 -6.21 23.38 -7.70
C SER A 54 -7.19 23.86 -6.61
N TYR A 55 -8.50 23.70 -6.83
CA TYR A 55 -9.51 23.92 -5.80
C TYR A 55 -9.48 22.83 -4.72
N HIS A 56 -9.22 21.58 -5.09
CA HIS A 56 -9.23 20.42 -4.20
C HIS A 56 -7.87 20.07 -3.60
N PHE A 57 -6.78 20.40 -4.29
CA PHE A 57 -5.41 20.04 -3.93
C PHE A 57 -4.50 21.25 -4.05
N ALA A 58 -3.78 21.58 -2.98
CA ALA A 58 -2.92 22.75 -2.91
C ALA A 58 -1.75 22.66 -3.91
N ASN A 59 -1.21 21.46 -4.11
CA ASN A 59 -0.08 21.18 -5.00
C ASN A 59 -0.07 19.69 -5.41
N LYS A 60 0.95 19.31 -6.21
CA LYS A 60 1.12 17.92 -6.63
C LYS A 60 1.33 16.97 -5.43
N ASP A 61 2.08 17.38 -4.43
CA ASP A 61 2.40 16.51 -3.28
C ASP A 61 1.16 16.22 -2.43
N ASP A 62 0.25 17.20 -2.26
CA ASP A 62 -1.06 17.00 -1.62
C ASP A 62 -1.91 15.97 -2.38
N LEU A 63 -1.96 16.06 -3.71
CA LEU A 63 -2.66 15.05 -4.54
C LEU A 63 -1.99 13.68 -4.45
N ILE A 64 -0.67 13.59 -4.49
CA ILE A 64 0.07 12.33 -4.37
C ILE A 64 -0.13 11.71 -2.98
N GLY A 65 -0.18 12.52 -1.93
CA GLY A 65 -0.53 12.07 -0.59
C GLY A 65 -1.91 11.40 -0.54
N GLU A 66 -2.90 11.95 -1.24
CA GLU A 66 -4.23 11.34 -1.33
C GLU A 66 -4.24 10.05 -2.17
N VAL A 67 -3.48 10.01 -3.27
CA VAL A 67 -3.28 8.77 -4.05
C VAL A 67 -2.67 7.67 -3.18
N LEU A 68 -1.67 8.01 -2.38
CA LEU A 68 -1.03 7.08 -1.45
C LEU A 68 -1.99 6.59 -0.38
N SER A 69 -2.80 7.50 0.19
CA SER A 69 -3.83 7.18 1.19
C SER A 69 -4.88 6.23 0.62
N GLU A 70 -5.39 6.49 -0.58
CA GLU A 70 -6.36 5.63 -1.28
C GLU A 70 -5.78 4.24 -1.52
N ALA A 71 -4.59 4.15 -2.11
CA ALA A 71 -3.96 2.88 -2.43
C ALA A 71 -3.61 2.06 -1.16
N THR A 72 -3.21 2.73 -0.08
CA THR A 72 -2.97 2.11 1.22
C THR A 72 -4.28 1.60 1.84
N THR A 73 -5.37 2.36 1.72
CA THR A 73 -6.70 1.97 2.18
C THR A 73 -7.20 0.73 1.45
N VAL A 74 -7.03 0.68 0.12
CA VAL A 74 -7.36 -0.51 -0.69
C VAL A 74 -6.55 -1.72 -0.23
N ALA A 75 -5.25 -1.57 -0.01
CA ALA A 75 -4.40 -2.64 0.49
C ALA A 75 -4.83 -3.11 1.89
N TYR A 76 -5.12 -2.17 2.80
CA TYR A 76 -5.60 -2.48 4.15
C TYR A 76 -6.92 -3.26 4.10
N ASN A 77 -7.90 -2.80 3.35
CA ASN A 77 -9.21 -3.44 3.22
C ASN A 77 -9.13 -4.83 2.57
N TYR A 78 -8.11 -5.08 1.76
CA TYR A 78 -7.87 -6.40 1.16
C TYR A 78 -7.19 -7.36 2.14
N ILE A 79 -6.20 -6.89 2.89
CA ILE A 79 -5.32 -7.72 3.73
C ILE A 79 -5.92 -7.97 5.12
N SER A 80 -6.46 -6.93 5.78
CA SER A 80 -6.89 -7.01 7.18
C SER A 80 -7.95 -8.07 7.46
N PRO A 81 -9.02 -8.23 6.65
CA PRO A 81 -10.02 -9.26 6.92
C PRO A 81 -9.45 -10.69 6.89
N ARG A 82 -8.44 -10.93 6.02
CA ARG A 82 -7.76 -12.23 5.91
C ARG A 82 -6.89 -12.51 7.13
N MET A 83 -6.22 -11.49 7.63
CA MET A 83 -5.45 -11.59 8.88
C MET A 83 -6.37 -11.78 10.10
N GLU A 84 -7.51 -11.09 10.14
CA GLU A 84 -8.47 -11.20 11.24
C GLU A 84 -9.12 -12.57 11.30
N ALA A 85 -9.37 -13.21 10.16
CA ALA A 85 -9.90 -14.58 10.07
C ALA A 85 -8.88 -15.65 10.52
N ALA A 86 -7.58 -15.29 10.56
CA ALA A 86 -6.52 -16.22 10.96
C ALA A 86 -6.31 -16.22 12.48
N THR A 87 -6.08 -17.39 13.08
CA THR A 87 -5.82 -17.55 14.50
C THR A 87 -4.34 -17.75 14.78
N GLY A 88 -3.79 -16.96 15.71
CA GLY A 88 -2.37 -16.98 16.07
C GLY A 88 -1.48 -16.12 15.16
N TYR A 89 -0.30 -15.83 15.67
CA TYR A 89 0.64 -14.92 15.00
C TYR A 89 1.23 -15.50 13.71
N ARG A 90 1.51 -16.80 13.69
CA ARG A 90 2.03 -17.50 12.51
C ARG A 90 1.02 -17.50 11.36
N ALA A 91 -0.24 -17.86 11.64
CA ALA A 91 -1.29 -17.86 10.62
C ALA A 91 -1.59 -16.45 10.11
N LYS A 92 -1.56 -15.43 10.98
CA LYS A 92 -1.72 -14.02 10.59
C LYS A 92 -0.57 -13.53 9.71
N LEU A 93 0.68 -13.92 10.01
CA LEU A 93 1.83 -13.59 9.17
C LEU A 93 1.68 -14.22 7.78
N ARG A 94 1.32 -15.50 7.71
CA ARG A 94 1.02 -16.21 6.45
C ARG A 94 -0.04 -15.48 5.65
N ALA A 95 -1.20 -15.22 6.24
CA ALA A 95 -2.30 -14.53 5.59
C ALA A 95 -1.88 -13.14 5.07
N ARG A 96 -1.04 -12.42 5.82
CA ARG A 96 -0.50 -11.13 5.40
C ARG A 96 0.42 -11.26 4.20
N LEU A 97 1.32 -12.25 4.17
CA LEU A 97 2.27 -12.45 3.08
C LEU A 97 1.54 -12.85 1.80
N GLU A 98 0.69 -13.87 1.86
CA GLU A 98 -0.11 -14.33 0.72
C GLU A 98 -0.98 -13.21 0.16
N SER A 99 -1.70 -12.48 1.03
CA SER A 99 -2.57 -11.38 0.62
C SER A 99 -1.82 -10.19 -0.01
N ASN A 100 -0.60 -9.87 0.44
CA ASN A 100 0.23 -8.84 -0.19
C ASN A 100 0.59 -9.21 -1.63
N ILE A 101 0.88 -10.48 -1.90
CA ILE A 101 1.24 -10.95 -3.23
C ILE A 101 -0.01 -11.03 -4.13
N GLU A 102 -1.12 -11.55 -3.60
CA GLU A 102 -2.39 -11.62 -4.35
C GLU A 102 -2.96 -10.23 -4.69
N LEU A 103 -2.70 -9.21 -3.85
CA LEU A 103 -3.11 -7.83 -4.08
C LEU A 103 -2.66 -7.29 -5.44
N VAL A 104 -1.51 -7.74 -5.94
CA VAL A 104 -0.98 -7.36 -7.27
C VAL A 104 -1.98 -7.69 -8.38
N ARG A 105 -2.69 -8.81 -8.25
CA ARG A 105 -3.70 -9.25 -9.23
C ARG A 105 -5.07 -8.65 -8.96
N ALA A 106 -5.43 -8.52 -7.69
CA ALA A 106 -6.73 -7.99 -7.30
C ALA A 106 -6.85 -6.47 -7.57
N HIS A 107 -5.76 -5.71 -7.35
CA HIS A 107 -5.73 -4.26 -7.46
C HIS A 107 -4.46 -3.74 -8.18
N PRO A 108 -4.19 -4.17 -9.43
CA PRO A 108 -2.93 -3.89 -10.11
C PRO A 108 -2.62 -2.40 -10.26
N GLY A 109 -3.65 -1.58 -10.49
CA GLY A 109 -3.50 -0.13 -10.64
C GLY A 109 -3.03 0.55 -9.34
N HIS A 110 -3.60 0.18 -8.21
CA HIS A 110 -3.21 0.74 -6.91
C HIS A 110 -1.80 0.28 -6.50
N VAL A 111 -1.47 -1.00 -6.73
CA VAL A 111 -0.14 -1.53 -6.44
C VAL A 111 0.92 -0.85 -7.28
N ARG A 112 0.69 -0.68 -8.61
CA ARG A 112 1.62 0.01 -9.48
C ARG A 112 1.81 1.48 -9.06
N ALA A 113 0.72 2.18 -8.71
CA ALA A 113 0.81 3.56 -8.23
C ALA A 113 1.63 3.66 -6.92
N LEU A 114 1.42 2.73 -5.96
CA LEU A 114 2.22 2.65 -4.74
C LEU A 114 3.71 2.49 -5.04
N MET A 115 4.06 1.58 -5.96
CA MET A 115 5.45 1.32 -6.35
C MET A 115 6.09 2.53 -7.02
N GLU A 116 5.40 3.14 -7.98
CA GLU A 116 5.87 4.34 -8.68
C GLU A 116 6.11 5.50 -7.71
N ILE A 117 5.20 5.71 -6.76
CA ILE A 117 5.36 6.73 -5.72
C ILE A 117 6.52 6.37 -4.79
N ALA A 118 6.61 5.13 -4.32
CA ALA A 118 7.67 4.69 -3.40
C ALA A 118 9.08 4.80 -4.01
N GLN A 119 9.22 4.67 -5.33
CA GLN A 119 10.50 4.78 -6.02
C GLN A 119 10.89 6.23 -6.35
N ASN A 120 9.92 7.10 -6.62
CA ASN A 120 10.14 8.40 -7.22
C ASN A 120 9.77 9.60 -6.32
N ALA A 121 8.90 9.42 -5.32
CA ALA A 121 8.56 10.47 -4.38
C ALA A 121 9.59 10.57 -3.24
N PRO A 122 9.77 11.76 -2.64
CA PRO A 122 10.55 11.90 -1.43
C PRO A 122 10.01 10.95 -0.34
N LYS A 123 10.87 10.10 0.19
CA LYS A 123 10.48 9.20 1.28
C LYS A 123 10.33 9.99 2.57
N THR A 124 9.14 9.97 3.15
CA THR A 124 8.98 10.49 4.51
C THR A 124 9.38 9.40 5.50
N PRO A 125 10.19 9.74 6.53
CA PRO A 125 10.59 8.78 7.56
C PRO A 125 9.37 8.06 8.18
N GLU A 126 8.27 8.77 8.39
CA GLU A 126 7.06 8.27 9.03
C GLU A 126 6.43 7.09 8.25
N PHE A 127 6.39 7.13 6.93
CA PHE A 127 5.84 6.04 6.12
C PHE A 127 6.68 4.77 6.22
N VAL A 128 8.00 4.93 6.20
CA VAL A 128 8.95 3.82 6.36
C VAL A 128 8.83 3.23 7.76
N ASP A 129 8.87 4.07 8.80
CA ASP A 129 8.79 3.66 10.21
C ASP A 129 7.47 2.95 10.53
N GLN A 130 6.34 3.43 10.01
CA GLN A 130 5.04 2.80 10.23
C GLN A 130 4.99 1.37 9.65
N ARG A 131 5.45 1.18 8.43
CA ARG A 131 5.45 -0.14 7.78
C ARG A 131 6.36 -1.12 8.52
N PHE A 132 7.57 -0.70 8.89
CA PHE A 132 8.51 -1.50 9.69
C PHE A 132 7.94 -1.83 11.06
N GLY A 133 7.40 -0.84 11.77
CA GLY A 133 6.81 -1.01 13.09
C GLY A 133 5.68 -2.02 13.12
N LEU A 134 4.83 -2.05 12.09
CA LEU A 134 3.74 -3.04 11.97
C LEU A 134 4.26 -4.48 11.84
N PHE A 135 5.34 -4.72 11.08
CA PHE A 135 5.91 -6.06 10.95
C PHE A 135 6.71 -6.45 12.18
N SER A 136 7.63 -5.61 12.64
CA SER A 136 8.47 -5.93 13.81
C SER A 136 7.64 -6.08 15.09
N GLY A 137 6.59 -5.28 15.27
CA GLY A 137 5.66 -5.41 16.38
C GLY A 137 4.90 -6.75 16.37
N HIS A 138 4.41 -7.18 15.20
CA HIS A 138 3.77 -8.48 15.04
C HIS A 138 4.72 -9.65 15.36
N LEU A 139 5.96 -9.59 14.88
CA LEU A 139 6.98 -10.61 15.14
C LEU A 139 7.36 -10.68 16.62
N ARG A 140 7.53 -9.52 17.27
CA ARG A 140 7.85 -9.43 18.69
C ARG A 140 6.73 -10.01 19.55
N ALA A 141 5.48 -9.65 19.29
CA ALA A 141 4.32 -10.19 19.99
C ALA A 141 4.18 -11.71 19.79
N GLY A 142 4.48 -12.22 18.60
CA GLY A 142 4.48 -13.66 18.33
C GLY A 142 5.60 -14.42 19.05
N GLN A 143 6.77 -13.79 19.27
CA GLN A 143 7.83 -14.35 20.10
C GLN A 143 7.43 -14.41 21.59
N GLU A 144 6.80 -13.34 22.09
CA GLU A 144 6.28 -13.28 23.46
C GLU A 144 5.19 -14.34 23.70
N ALA A 145 4.37 -14.63 22.67
CA ALA A 145 3.37 -15.70 22.68
C ALA A 145 3.95 -17.11 22.49
N GLY A 146 5.25 -17.25 22.22
CA GLY A 146 5.90 -18.55 21.95
C GLY A 146 5.61 -19.14 20.58
N GLU A 147 4.95 -18.41 19.69
CA GLU A 147 4.64 -18.88 18.33
C GLU A 147 5.81 -18.69 17.35
N PHE A 148 6.71 -17.77 17.65
CA PHE A 148 7.95 -17.56 16.87
C PHE A 148 9.19 -17.89 17.71
N GLY A 149 10.23 -18.38 17.03
CA GLY A 149 11.54 -18.67 17.58
C GLY A 149 12.34 -17.41 17.88
N ARG A 150 13.61 -17.60 18.28
CA ARG A 150 14.52 -16.49 18.63
C ARG A 150 15.22 -15.96 17.37
N PHE A 151 14.95 -14.72 17.02
CA PHE A 151 15.62 -13.93 15.99
C PHE A 151 15.46 -12.44 16.33
N ASN A 152 16.18 -11.57 15.64
CA ASN A 152 15.96 -10.13 15.77
C ASN A 152 14.70 -9.73 15.00
N PRO A 153 13.60 -9.26 15.63
CA PRO A 153 12.34 -8.93 14.97
C PRO A 153 12.47 -7.81 13.93
N ASP A 154 13.36 -6.85 14.18
CA ASP A 154 13.53 -5.71 13.26
C ASP A 154 14.29 -6.16 11.99
N ALA A 155 15.35 -6.97 12.13
CA ALA A 155 16.06 -7.55 10.99
C ALA A 155 15.16 -8.47 10.18
N MET A 156 14.32 -9.29 10.83
CA MET A 156 13.38 -10.17 10.15
C MET A 156 12.31 -9.35 9.42
N ALA A 157 11.81 -8.26 10.01
CA ALA A 157 10.87 -7.35 9.35
C ALA A 157 11.47 -6.74 8.07
N VAL A 158 12.74 -6.32 8.10
CA VAL A 158 13.47 -5.84 6.91
C VAL A 158 13.52 -6.91 5.83
N ALA A 159 13.87 -8.14 6.19
CA ALA A 159 13.95 -9.26 5.24
C ALA A 159 12.59 -9.58 4.61
N ILE A 160 11.54 -9.63 5.42
CA ILE A 160 10.16 -9.87 4.94
C ILE A 160 9.72 -8.76 3.98
N ILE A 161 9.88 -7.50 4.37
CA ILE A 161 9.48 -6.34 3.55
C ILE A 161 10.23 -6.34 2.23
N GLY A 162 11.56 -6.56 2.27
CA GLY A 162 12.38 -6.64 1.07
C GLY A 162 11.97 -7.76 0.12
N ALA A 163 11.63 -8.93 0.64
CA ALA A 163 11.16 -10.06 -0.16
C ALA A 163 9.78 -9.79 -0.76
N VAL A 164 8.83 -9.23 0.01
CA VAL A 164 7.51 -8.83 -0.50
C VAL A 164 7.67 -7.80 -1.62
N ASP A 165 8.47 -6.75 -1.43
CA ASP A 165 8.66 -5.69 -2.41
C ASP A 165 9.29 -6.24 -3.70
N ALA A 166 10.30 -7.09 -3.60
CA ALA A 166 10.93 -7.72 -4.75
C ALA A 166 9.95 -8.60 -5.54
N MET A 167 9.12 -9.40 -4.85
CA MET A 167 8.09 -10.21 -5.51
C MET A 167 7.00 -9.38 -6.17
N VAL A 168 6.52 -8.33 -5.50
CA VAL A 168 5.52 -7.40 -6.07
C VAL A 168 6.06 -6.76 -7.35
N ILE A 169 7.32 -6.29 -7.34
CA ILE A 169 7.99 -5.74 -8.53
C ILE A 169 8.04 -6.78 -9.65
N GLY A 170 8.46 -8.00 -9.34
CA GLY A 170 8.52 -9.10 -10.30
C GLY A 170 7.16 -9.40 -10.94
N LEU A 171 6.11 -9.52 -10.13
CA LEU A 171 4.76 -9.84 -10.60
C LEU A 171 4.12 -8.73 -11.43
N VAL A 172 4.48 -7.47 -11.21
CA VAL A 172 4.04 -6.35 -12.06
C VAL A 172 4.68 -6.42 -13.45
N HIS A 173 5.95 -6.86 -13.54
CA HIS A 173 6.67 -6.99 -14.81
C HIS A 173 6.39 -8.32 -15.54
N PHE A 174 6.06 -9.39 -14.79
CA PHE A 174 5.81 -10.73 -15.32
C PHE A 174 4.37 -11.17 -14.97
N PRO A 175 3.37 -10.69 -15.73
CA PRO A 175 1.96 -10.94 -15.42
C PRO A 175 1.53 -12.41 -15.59
N GLU A 176 2.31 -13.23 -16.28
CA GLU A 176 2.08 -14.67 -16.48
C GLU A 176 2.40 -15.53 -15.25
N VAL A 177 3.15 -14.99 -14.29
CA VAL A 177 3.53 -15.72 -13.08
C VAL A 177 2.32 -15.88 -12.14
N ASP A 178 2.15 -17.08 -11.57
CA ASP A 178 1.11 -17.35 -10.58
C ASP A 178 1.40 -16.64 -9.24
N ALA A 179 0.69 -15.56 -8.99
CA ALA A 179 0.82 -14.79 -7.75
C ALA A 179 0.44 -15.60 -6.51
N ALA A 180 -0.55 -16.51 -6.62
CA ALA A 180 -0.97 -17.32 -5.48
C ALA A 180 0.11 -18.36 -5.11
N GLU A 181 0.77 -18.96 -6.11
CA GLU A 181 1.92 -19.84 -5.88
C GLU A 181 3.06 -19.10 -5.21
N TYR A 182 3.44 -17.92 -5.74
CA TYR A 182 4.51 -17.10 -5.17
C TYR A 182 4.20 -16.65 -3.75
N GLY A 183 2.95 -16.31 -3.47
CA GLY A 183 2.49 -15.96 -2.12
C GLY A 183 2.66 -17.10 -1.13
N ARG A 184 2.28 -18.33 -1.53
CA ARG A 184 2.45 -19.54 -0.70
C ARG A 184 3.92 -19.85 -0.44
N GLU A 185 4.76 -19.82 -1.47
CA GLU A 185 6.21 -20.08 -1.33
C GLU A 185 6.90 -19.04 -0.42
N LEU A 186 6.52 -17.77 -0.55
CA LEU A 186 7.01 -16.72 0.34
C LEU A 186 6.59 -17.00 1.80
N ALA A 187 5.31 -17.30 2.01
CA ALA A 187 4.77 -17.59 3.33
C ALA A 187 5.44 -18.83 3.95
N ASP A 188 5.64 -19.89 3.19
CA ASP A 188 6.34 -21.11 3.63
C ASP A 188 7.79 -20.82 3.99
N THR A 189 8.46 -19.96 3.24
CA THR A 189 9.86 -19.58 3.49
C THR A 189 9.98 -18.87 4.85
N PHE A 190 9.14 -17.88 5.11
CA PHE A 190 9.19 -17.16 6.39
C PHE A 190 8.57 -17.96 7.54
N ASP A 191 7.62 -18.85 7.29
CA ASP A 191 7.15 -19.78 8.32
C ASP A 191 8.29 -20.69 8.80
N ARG A 192 9.10 -21.25 7.88
CA ARG A 192 10.29 -22.04 8.26
C ARG A 192 11.33 -21.19 9.00
N ALA A 193 11.58 -19.97 8.55
CA ALA A 193 12.58 -19.07 9.16
C ALA A 193 12.20 -18.58 10.55
N THR A 194 10.92 -18.55 10.89
CA THR A 194 10.41 -17.98 12.15
C THR A 194 9.97 -19.04 13.16
N ARG A 195 10.03 -20.33 12.84
CA ARG A 195 9.62 -21.42 13.76
C ARG A 195 10.42 -21.42 15.06
N PRO A 196 9.79 -21.78 16.18
CA PRO A 196 10.51 -22.21 17.37
C PRO A 196 11.40 -23.43 17.04
N SER A 197 12.60 -23.45 17.63
CA SER A 197 13.55 -24.58 17.55
C SER A 197 13.07 -25.76 18.34
#